data_7a8a993478900132ce9e59425cc39845
#
_entry.id   7a8a993478900132ce9e59425cc39845
#
_cell.length_a   1.000
_cell.length_b   1.000
_cell.length_c   1.000
_cell.angle_alpha   90.00
_cell.angle_beta   90.00
_cell.angle_gamma   90.00
#
_symmetry.space_group_name_H-M   'P 1'
#
loop_
_entity.id
_entity.type
_entity.pdbx_description
1 polymer ?
#
loop_
_entity_poly.entity_id
_entity_poly.type
_entity_poly.pdbx_seq_one_letter_code
_entity_poly.pdbx_strand_id
1 'polypeptide(L)'
;MSNRTHDDGHDARPTQAADQSADAQRDALLALLNELLEAERAGARVASETAAEIGDPELHRLVAGIRQDEAHWCAVLVDAIRSLDATPTHATGAFYEKAMAIEDLPERLAFLNRGQRWVVRKLQALLPTLAQPDMHHALTQMLVSHEKNIGSVDVQLRIKGGEPGTV
;
A
#
# COMPACT_ATOMS: atom_id res chain seq x y z
N MET A 1 -42.11 56.09 20.09
CA MET A 1 -42.33 54.90 19.25
C MET A 1 -40.97 54.48 18.69
N SER A 2 -40.27 53.55 19.40
CA SER A 2 -38.96 53.08 18.97
C SER A 2 -39.14 51.66 18.41
N ASN A 3 -38.84 51.50 17.14
CA ASN A 3 -38.86 50.25 16.45
C ASN A 3 -37.44 49.64 16.52
N ARG A 4 -37.26 48.57 17.29
CA ARG A 4 -36.00 47.82 17.37
C ARG A 4 -36.11 46.67 16.39
N THR A 5 -35.45 46.77 15.24
CA THR A 5 -35.24 45.66 14.32
C THR A 5 -34.22 44.69 14.92
N HIS A 6 -34.67 43.49 15.16
CA HIS A 6 -33.84 42.35 15.57
C HIS A 6 -33.14 41.85 14.32
N ASP A 7 -31.81 41.93 14.32
CA ASP A 7 -30.96 41.35 13.29
C ASP A 7 -30.56 39.93 13.78
N ASP A 8 -31.30 38.96 13.32
CA ASP A 8 -30.92 37.53 13.50
C ASP A 8 -29.85 37.16 12.45
N GLY A 9 -28.60 37.52 12.76
CA GLY A 9 -27.45 37.12 12.00
C GLY A 9 -27.29 35.59 12.00
N HIS A 10 -27.62 35.00 10.89
CA HIS A 10 -27.53 33.53 10.60
C HIS A 10 -26.09 33.12 10.43
N ASP A 11 -25.44 32.69 11.54
CA ASP A 11 -24.01 32.30 11.61
C ASP A 11 -23.86 30.79 11.50
N ALA A 12 -24.48 30.14 10.47
CA ALA A 12 -24.55 28.69 10.33
C ALA A 12 -23.72 28.10 9.16
N ARG A 13 -22.93 28.89 8.41
CA ARG A 13 -22.23 28.42 7.21
C ARG A 13 -20.81 27.90 7.40
N PRO A 14 -19.97 28.35 8.37
CA PRO A 14 -18.60 27.84 8.49
C PRO A 14 -18.49 26.39 8.97
N THR A 15 -19.35 25.96 9.87
CA THR A 15 -19.30 24.64 10.51
C THR A 15 -19.63 23.50 9.53
N GLN A 16 -20.65 23.65 8.70
CA GLN A 16 -21.05 22.63 7.72
C GLN A 16 -19.99 22.41 6.62
N ALA A 17 -19.32 23.46 6.18
CA ALA A 17 -18.26 23.34 5.17
C ALA A 17 -17.00 22.65 5.74
N ALA A 18 -16.68 22.89 7.01
CA ALA A 18 -15.56 22.23 7.69
C ALA A 18 -15.85 20.74 7.92
N ASP A 19 -17.06 20.36 8.33
CA ASP A 19 -17.48 18.99 8.52
C ASP A 19 -17.47 18.20 7.20
N GLN A 20 -17.98 18.77 6.12
CA GLN A 20 -17.96 18.17 4.79
C GLN A 20 -16.52 17.96 4.27
N SER A 21 -15.61 18.88 4.58
CA SER A 21 -14.20 18.75 4.22
C SER A 21 -13.51 17.61 5.00
N ALA A 22 -13.82 17.46 6.29
CA ALA A 22 -13.27 16.40 7.12
C ALA A 22 -13.78 15.02 6.68
N ASP A 23 -15.06 14.89 6.36
CA ASP A 23 -15.65 13.66 5.83
C ASP A 23 -15.04 13.28 4.49
N ALA A 24 -14.87 14.22 3.56
CA ALA A 24 -14.24 13.97 2.28
C ALA A 24 -12.76 13.52 2.42
N GLN A 25 -12.02 14.10 3.36
CA GLN A 25 -10.63 13.69 3.64
C GLN A 25 -10.57 12.29 4.24
N ARG A 26 -11.48 11.95 5.14
CA ARG A 26 -11.60 10.62 5.71
C ARG A 26 -11.92 9.57 4.64
N ASP A 27 -12.88 9.86 3.76
CA ASP A 27 -13.26 8.96 2.66
C ASP A 27 -12.11 8.74 1.67
N ALA A 28 -11.36 9.79 1.34
CA ALA A 28 -10.18 9.69 0.50
C ALA A 28 -9.07 8.83 1.16
N LEU A 29 -8.85 8.98 2.47
CA LEU A 29 -7.92 8.16 3.22
C LEU A 29 -8.36 6.68 3.22
N LEU A 30 -9.63 6.40 3.50
CA LEU A 30 -10.17 5.04 3.48
C LEU A 30 -10.07 4.38 2.11
N ALA A 31 -10.34 5.11 1.04
CA ALA A 31 -10.18 4.61 -0.31
C ALA A 31 -8.73 4.21 -0.59
N LEU A 32 -7.76 5.05 -0.21
CA LEU A 32 -6.34 4.77 -0.39
C LEU A 32 -5.85 3.60 0.46
N LEU A 33 -6.26 3.50 1.73
CA LEU A 33 -5.90 2.37 2.59
C LEU A 33 -6.44 1.03 2.05
N ASN A 34 -7.66 1.03 1.50
CA ASN A 34 -8.22 -0.15 0.85
C ASN A 34 -7.48 -0.50 -0.46
N GLU A 35 -7.08 0.48 -1.25
CA GLU A 35 -6.28 0.29 -2.46
C GLU A 35 -4.91 -0.33 -2.14
N LEU A 36 -4.26 0.14 -1.07
CA LEU A 36 -3.03 -0.45 -0.56
C LEU A 36 -3.26 -1.90 -0.07
N LEU A 37 -4.32 -2.15 0.68
CA LEU A 37 -4.65 -3.49 1.18
C LEU A 37 -4.89 -4.50 0.06
N GLU A 38 -5.53 -4.10 -1.02
CA GLU A 38 -5.71 -4.94 -2.21
C GLU A 38 -4.38 -5.24 -2.89
N ALA A 39 -3.48 -4.26 -2.95
CA ALA A 39 -2.14 -4.43 -3.51
C ALA A 39 -1.30 -5.41 -2.67
N GLU A 40 -1.30 -5.26 -1.34
CA GLU A 40 -0.56 -6.17 -0.45
C GLU A 40 -1.08 -7.62 -0.53
N ARG A 41 -2.39 -7.82 -0.60
CA ARG A 41 -2.97 -9.16 -0.79
C ARG A 41 -2.56 -9.79 -2.11
N ALA A 42 -2.58 -9.02 -3.18
CA ALA A 42 -2.16 -9.49 -4.49
C ALA A 42 -0.67 -9.84 -4.50
N GLY A 43 0.17 -8.97 -3.95
CA GLY A 43 1.61 -9.18 -3.86
C GLY A 43 1.97 -10.38 -3.01
N ALA A 44 1.36 -10.55 -1.82
CA ALA A 44 1.57 -11.71 -0.97
C ALA A 44 1.26 -13.04 -1.69
N ARG A 45 0.19 -13.08 -2.50
CA ARG A 45 -0.15 -14.25 -3.31
C ARG A 45 0.88 -14.49 -4.42
N VAL A 46 1.26 -13.45 -5.17
CA VAL A 46 2.29 -13.55 -6.21
C VAL A 46 3.60 -14.05 -5.61
N ALA A 47 4.04 -13.47 -4.49
CA ALA A 47 5.28 -13.88 -3.82
C ALA A 47 5.20 -15.32 -3.32
N SER A 48 4.03 -15.76 -2.79
CA SER A 48 3.82 -17.14 -2.34
C SER A 48 3.97 -18.16 -3.46
N GLU A 49 3.29 -17.93 -4.59
CA GLU A 49 3.31 -18.86 -5.72
C GLU A 49 4.65 -18.82 -6.44
N THR A 50 5.23 -17.62 -6.59
CA THR A 50 6.56 -17.46 -7.18
C THR A 50 7.66 -18.15 -6.36
N ALA A 51 7.61 -18.04 -5.01
CA ALA A 51 8.57 -18.72 -4.15
C ALA A 51 8.56 -20.26 -4.33
N ALA A 52 7.37 -20.84 -4.56
CA ALA A 52 7.24 -22.28 -4.78
C ALA A 52 7.92 -22.80 -6.07
N GLU A 53 8.14 -21.93 -7.04
CA GLU A 53 8.81 -22.26 -8.31
C GLU A 53 10.33 -22.06 -8.25
N ILE A 54 10.86 -21.40 -7.20
CA ILE A 54 12.27 -21.03 -7.10
C ILE A 54 13.10 -22.18 -6.52
N GLY A 55 14.02 -22.72 -7.32
CA GLY A 55 14.97 -23.74 -6.88
C GLY A 55 16.22 -23.18 -6.17
N ASP A 56 16.59 -21.94 -6.40
CA ASP A 56 17.71 -21.26 -5.76
C ASP A 56 17.37 -20.89 -4.30
N PRO A 57 18.12 -21.40 -3.29
CA PRO A 57 17.75 -21.21 -1.89
C PRO A 57 17.82 -19.75 -1.40
N GLU A 58 18.70 -18.93 -1.99
CA GLU A 58 18.86 -17.54 -1.60
C GLU A 58 17.70 -16.70 -2.13
N LEU A 59 17.38 -16.85 -3.42
CA LEU A 59 16.26 -16.18 -4.04
C LEU A 59 14.93 -16.64 -3.43
N HIS A 60 14.77 -17.95 -3.16
CA HIS A 60 13.60 -18.48 -2.46
C HIS A 60 13.39 -17.79 -1.11
N ARG A 61 14.46 -17.68 -0.30
CA ARG A 61 14.40 -17.03 1.02
C ARG A 61 14.01 -15.55 0.91
N LEU A 62 14.55 -14.85 -0.09
CA LEU A 62 14.20 -13.46 -0.35
C LEU A 62 12.71 -13.31 -0.67
N VAL A 63 12.20 -14.08 -1.62
CA VAL A 63 10.79 -13.97 -2.07
C VAL A 63 9.82 -14.45 -0.99
N ALA A 64 10.17 -15.47 -0.22
CA ALA A 64 9.41 -15.91 0.95
C ALA A 64 9.38 -14.84 2.04
N GLY A 65 10.46 -14.07 2.22
CA GLY A 65 10.51 -12.91 3.11
C GLY A 65 9.55 -11.79 2.66
N ILE A 66 9.55 -11.47 1.38
CA ILE A 66 8.60 -10.50 0.80
C ILE A 66 7.15 -10.92 1.08
N ARG A 67 6.80 -12.19 0.86
CA ARG A 67 5.48 -12.73 1.19
C ARG A 67 5.10 -12.50 2.66
N GLN A 68 6.04 -12.71 3.58
CA GLN A 68 5.80 -12.50 5.02
C GLN A 68 5.55 -11.01 5.33
N ASP A 69 6.35 -10.13 4.75
CA ASP A 69 6.21 -8.69 4.92
C ASP A 69 4.84 -8.20 4.40
N GLU A 70 4.47 -8.57 3.18
CA GLU A 70 3.18 -8.16 2.60
C GLU A 70 1.98 -8.70 3.38
N ALA A 71 2.07 -9.95 3.90
CA ALA A 71 1.04 -10.50 4.78
C ALA A 71 0.95 -9.71 6.12
N HIS A 72 2.09 -9.29 6.67
CA HIS A 72 2.13 -8.40 7.85
C HIS A 72 1.47 -7.05 7.54
N TRP A 73 1.80 -6.43 6.40
CA TRP A 73 1.23 -5.14 6.02
C TRP A 73 -0.27 -5.22 5.73
N CYS A 74 -0.78 -6.34 5.24
CA CYS A 74 -2.23 -6.57 5.19
C CYS A 74 -2.88 -6.42 6.56
N ALA A 75 -2.31 -7.01 7.62
CA ALA A 75 -2.85 -6.90 8.97
C ALA A 75 -2.80 -5.44 9.49
N VAL A 76 -1.69 -4.75 9.28
CA VAL A 76 -1.52 -3.34 9.66
C VAL A 76 -2.56 -2.45 8.97
N LEU A 77 -2.78 -2.63 7.67
CA LEU A 77 -3.77 -1.85 6.92
C LEU A 77 -5.21 -2.16 7.35
N VAL A 78 -5.52 -3.42 7.66
CA VAL A 78 -6.81 -3.81 8.25
C VAL A 78 -7.07 -3.08 9.56
N ASP A 79 -6.08 -3.04 10.45
CA ASP A 79 -6.20 -2.35 11.74
C ASP A 79 -6.30 -0.82 11.56
N ALA A 80 -5.56 -0.24 10.61
CA ALA A 80 -5.67 1.16 10.27
C ALA A 80 -7.08 1.54 9.76
N ILE A 81 -7.68 0.73 8.88
CA ILE A 81 -9.03 0.95 8.37
C ILE A 81 -10.07 0.83 9.50
N ARG A 82 -9.91 -0.17 10.37
CA ARG A 82 -10.81 -0.37 11.52
C ARG A 82 -10.72 0.76 12.54
N SER A 83 -9.53 1.33 12.75
CA SER A 83 -9.35 2.48 13.64
C SER A 83 -10.08 3.75 13.17
N LEU A 84 -10.50 3.75 11.91
CA LEU A 84 -11.37 4.79 11.31
C LEU A 84 -12.85 4.37 11.29
N ASP A 85 -13.26 3.39 12.09
CA ASP A 85 -14.64 2.85 12.16
C ASP A 85 -15.17 2.40 10.78
N ALA A 86 -14.30 1.82 9.95
CA ALA A 86 -14.65 1.33 8.62
C ALA A 86 -14.40 -0.17 8.45
N THR A 87 -15.05 -0.77 7.45
CA THR A 87 -14.87 -2.17 7.10
C THR A 87 -13.84 -2.29 5.97
N PRO A 88 -12.76 -3.08 6.17
CA PRO A 88 -11.78 -3.33 5.11
C PRO A 88 -12.39 -4.04 3.91
N THR A 89 -11.92 -3.70 2.70
CA THR A 89 -12.29 -4.44 1.47
C THR A 89 -11.89 -5.91 1.56
N HIS A 90 -12.61 -6.79 0.87
CA HIS A 90 -12.24 -8.20 0.66
C HIS A 90 -11.64 -8.44 -0.73
N ALA A 91 -11.59 -7.42 -1.57
CA ALA A 91 -11.07 -7.52 -2.93
C ALA A 91 -9.56 -7.78 -2.94
N THR A 92 -9.12 -8.37 -4.04
CA THR A 92 -7.72 -8.49 -4.45
C THR A 92 -7.66 -7.87 -5.83
N GLY A 93 -6.87 -6.83 -6.04
CA GLY A 93 -6.81 -6.14 -7.34
C GLY A 93 -6.32 -7.07 -8.48
N ALA A 94 -6.40 -6.60 -9.72
CA ALA A 94 -6.01 -7.33 -10.93
C ALA A 94 -4.48 -7.53 -11.09
N PHE A 95 -3.68 -7.15 -10.08
CA PHE A 95 -2.23 -7.29 -10.11
C PHE A 95 -1.80 -8.75 -10.12
N TYR A 96 -2.48 -9.60 -9.35
CA TYR A 96 -2.17 -11.02 -9.23
C TYR A 96 -2.24 -11.74 -10.60
N GLU A 97 -3.35 -11.62 -11.31
CA GLU A 97 -3.54 -12.27 -12.61
C GLU A 97 -2.50 -11.80 -13.63
N LYS A 98 -2.18 -10.50 -13.62
CA LYS A 98 -1.16 -9.92 -14.51
C LYS A 98 0.24 -10.45 -14.20
N ALA A 99 0.58 -10.58 -12.93
CA ALA A 99 1.88 -11.09 -12.50
C ALA A 99 2.04 -12.57 -12.85
N MET A 100 1.02 -13.38 -12.55
CA MET A 100 1.06 -14.82 -12.79
C MET A 100 0.97 -15.20 -14.28
N ALA A 101 0.52 -14.31 -15.15
CA ALA A 101 0.60 -14.48 -16.60
C ALA A 101 2.03 -14.34 -17.16
N ILE A 102 2.98 -13.85 -16.37
CA ILE A 102 4.40 -13.75 -16.75
C ILE A 102 5.08 -15.07 -16.39
N GLU A 103 5.45 -15.86 -17.40
CA GLU A 103 6.09 -17.18 -17.21
C GLU A 103 7.57 -17.05 -16.80
N ASP A 104 8.28 -16.07 -17.36
CA ASP A 104 9.68 -15.81 -17.05
C ASP A 104 9.85 -15.30 -15.61
N LEU A 105 10.59 -16.05 -14.79
CA LEU A 105 10.75 -15.75 -13.36
C LEU A 105 11.43 -14.41 -13.09
N PRO A 106 12.56 -14.05 -13.71
CA PRO A 106 13.15 -12.72 -13.58
C PRO A 106 12.20 -11.59 -13.95
N GLU A 107 11.44 -11.73 -15.03
CA GLU A 107 10.47 -10.73 -15.48
C GLU A 107 9.31 -10.62 -14.50
N ARG A 108 8.81 -11.74 -13.95
CA ARG A 108 7.76 -11.74 -12.91
C ARG A 108 8.25 -11.04 -11.63
N LEU A 109 9.49 -11.28 -11.20
CA LEU A 109 10.09 -10.60 -10.05
C LEU A 109 10.25 -9.09 -10.30
N ALA A 110 10.65 -8.70 -11.51
CA ALA A 110 10.71 -7.29 -11.89
C ALA A 110 9.31 -6.65 -11.90
N PHE A 111 8.27 -7.41 -12.28
CA PHE A 111 6.88 -6.95 -12.22
C PHE A 111 6.39 -6.80 -10.77
N LEU A 112 6.69 -7.76 -9.89
CA LEU A 112 6.41 -7.66 -8.46
C LEU A 112 7.08 -6.40 -7.87
N ASN A 113 8.34 -6.14 -8.21
CA ASN A 113 9.06 -4.94 -7.79
C ASN A 113 8.43 -3.63 -8.29
N ARG A 114 7.84 -3.62 -9.49
CA ARG A 114 7.04 -2.47 -9.98
C ARG A 114 5.82 -2.21 -9.10
N GLY A 115 5.14 -3.28 -8.65
CA GLY A 115 4.04 -3.19 -7.70
C GLY A 115 4.48 -2.58 -6.37
N GLN A 116 5.58 -3.06 -5.79
CA GLN A 116 6.13 -2.49 -4.56
C GLN A 116 6.52 -1.01 -4.71
N ARG A 117 7.11 -0.61 -5.84
CA ARG A 117 7.38 0.82 -6.12
C ARG A 117 6.11 1.65 -6.23
N TRP A 118 5.01 1.09 -6.70
CA TRP A 118 3.73 1.78 -6.71
C TRP A 118 3.23 2.02 -5.28
N VAL A 119 3.32 1.02 -4.38
CA VAL A 119 3.00 1.17 -2.95
C VAL A 119 3.86 2.26 -2.31
N VAL A 120 5.18 2.25 -2.55
CA VAL A 120 6.11 3.28 -2.06
C VAL A 120 5.66 4.68 -2.46
N ARG A 121 5.31 4.90 -3.73
CA ARG A 121 4.83 6.24 -4.18
C ARG A 121 3.53 6.66 -3.49
N LYS A 122 2.60 5.72 -3.26
CA LYS A 122 1.34 5.99 -2.55
C LYS A 122 1.61 6.38 -1.09
N LEU A 123 2.48 5.65 -0.41
CA LEU A 123 2.87 5.96 0.98
C LEU A 123 3.61 7.29 1.08
N GLN A 124 4.54 7.59 0.17
CA GLN A 124 5.27 8.87 0.15
C GLN A 124 4.33 10.07 -0.05
N ALA A 125 3.26 9.90 -0.83
CA ALA A 125 2.26 10.94 -1.03
C ALA A 125 1.32 11.08 0.19
N LEU A 126 0.99 9.98 0.87
CA LEU A 126 0.07 9.95 2.01
C LEU A 126 0.70 10.49 3.30
N LEU A 127 1.91 10.04 3.63
CA LEU A 127 2.53 10.28 4.94
C LEU A 127 2.56 11.75 5.35
N PRO A 128 2.89 12.74 4.47
CA PRO A 128 2.91 14.15 4.85
C PRO A 128 1.54 14.72 5.25
N THR A 129 0.44 14.07 4.87
CA THR A 129 -0.93 14.51 5.13
C THR A 129 -1.59 13.80 6.30
N LEU A 130 -0.92 12.77 6.86
CA LEU A 130 -1.49 11.89 7.85
C LEU A 130 -1.34 12.49 9.26
N ALA A 131 -2.48 12.77 9.90
CA ALA A 131 -2.52 13.41 11.22
C ALA A 131 -2.44 12.42 12.40
N GLN A 132 -2.74 11.13 12.19
CA GLN A 132 -2.78 10.10 13.24
C GLN A 132 -1.35 9.56 13.49
N PRO A 133 -0.74 9.80 14.67
CA PRO A 133 0.67 9.46 14.92
C PRO A 133 0.96 7.96 14.82
N ASP A 134 0.10 7.10 15.36
CA ASP A 134 0.31 5.65 15.35
C ASP A 134 0.22 5.09 13.93
N MET A 135 -0.76 5.53 13.14
CA MET A 135 -0.92 5.16 11.74
C MET A 135 0.27 5.68 10.91
N HIS A 136 0.67 6.93 11.12
CA HIS A 136 1.84 7.52 10.46
C HIS A 136 3.11 6.70 10.74
N HIS A 137 3.34 6.30 12.00
CA HIS A 137 4.48 5.46 12.38
C HIS A 137 4.43 4.10 11.68
N ALA A 138 3.30 3.40 11.73
CA ALA A 138 3.14 2.09 11.10
C ALA A 138 3.34 2.14 9.58
N LEU A 139 2.75 3.12 8.89
CA LEU A 139 2.90 3.27 7.44
C LEU A 139 4.30 3.76 7.02
N THR A 140 5.02 4.47 7.90
CA THR A 140 6.44 4.77 7.69
C THR A 140 7.30 3.51 7.73
N GLN A 141 7.03 2.58 8.67
CA GLN A 141 7.71 1.29 8.70
C GLN A 141 7.41 0.44 7.46
N MET A 142 6.17 0.48 6.99
CA MET A 142 5.77 -0.18 5.74
C MET A 142 6.57 0.37 4.55
N LEU A 143 6.70 1.69 4.43
CA LEU A 143 7.51 2.34 3.39
C LEU A 143 8.96 1.83 3.40
N VAL A 144 9.61 1.86 4.56
CA VAL A 144 11.01 1.41 4.72
C VAL A 144 11.18 -0.07 4.35
N SER A 145 10.22 -0.93 4.74
CA SER A 145 10.22 -2.35 4.39
C SER A 145 10.15 -2.56 2.87
N HIS A 146 9.25 -1.87 2.19
CA HIS A 146 9.12 -1.94 0.73
C HIS A 146 10.38 -1.46 0.01
N GLU A 147 10.97 -0.34 0.43
CA GLU A 147 12.22 0.16 -0.15
C GLU A 147 13.36 -0.85 -0.01
N LYS A 148 13.46 -1.51 1.14
CA LYS A 148 14.45 -2.58 1.38
C LYS A 148 14.21 -3.78 0.46
N ASN A 149 12.96 -4.25 0.34
CA ASN A 149 12.60 -5.38 -0.51
C ASN A 149 12.91 -5.09 -1.98
N ILE A 150 12.56 -3.90 -2.46
CA ILE A 150 12.88 -3.41 -3.81
C ILE A 150 14.37 -3.48 -4.07
N GLY A 151 15.19 -2.94 -3.15
CA GLY A 151 16.63 -2.95 -3.27
C GLY A 151 17.21 -4.36 -3.34
N SER A 152 16.70 -5.29 -2.51
CA SER A 152 17.15 -6.69 -2.47
C SER A 152 16.82 -7.42 -3.77
N VAL A 153 15.63 -7.25 -4.33
CA VAL A 153 15.24 -7.84 -5.63
C VAL A 153 16.08 -7.27 -6.76
N ASP A 154 16.29 -5.95 -6.79
CA ASP A 154 17.11 -5.30 -7.82
C ASP A 154 18.56 -5.80 -7.83
N VAL A 155 19.14 -6.10 -6.65
CA VAL A 155 20.46 -6.71 -6.53
C VAL A 155 20.46 -8.12 -7.13
N GLN A 156 19.49 -8.96 -6.78
CA GLN A 156 19.39 -10.33 -7.27
C GLN A 156 19.17 -10.40 -8.79
N LEU A 157 18.34 -9.53 -9.34
CA LEU A 157 18.11 -9.46 -10.79
C LEU A 157 19.37 -9.05 -11.55
N ARG A 158 20.20 -8.14 -10.99
CA ARG A 158 21.49 -7.74 -11.60
C ARG A 158 22.51 -8.87 -11.58
N ILE A 159 22.62 -9.61 -10.47
CA ILE A 159 23.55 -10.73 -10.35
C ILE A 159 23.20 -11.82 -11.37
N LYS A 160 21.94 -12.19 -11.50
CA LYS A 160 21.50 -13.24 -12.42
C LYS A 160 21.49 -12.80 -13.90
N GLY A 161 21.27 -11.51 -14.18
CA GLY A 161 21.36 -10.96 -15.54
C GLY A 161 22.78 -10.68 -16.02
N GLY A 162 23.78 -10.72 -15.11
CA GLY A 162 25.20 -10.48 -15.42
C GLY A 162 26.05 -11.75 -15.52
N GLU A 163 25.51 -12.95 -15.28
CA GLU A 163 26.24 -14.20 -15.55
C GLU A 163 26.25 -14.47 -17.04
N PRO A 164 27.44 -14.39 -17.73
CA PRO A 164 27.55 -14.89 -19.10
C PRO A 164 27.32 -16.41 -19.02
N GLY A 165 26.36 -16.89 -19.81
CA GLY A 165 26.05 -18.31 -19.90
C GLY A 165 27.33 -19.13 -19.99
N THR A 166 27.50 -20.05 -19.05
CA THR A 166 28.55 -21.06 -19.11
C THR A 166 28.26 -21.95 -20.33
N VAL A 167 29.06 -21.78 -21.37
CA VAL A 167 29.09 -22.63 -22.56
C VAL A 167 29.64 -24.01 -22.21
#